data_a538616ec92cc125fdde4b43f9b1544b
#
_entry.id   a538616ec92cc125fdde4b43f9b1544b
#
_cell.length_a   1.000
_cell.length_b   1.000
_cell.length_c   1.000
_cell.angle_alpha   90.00
_cell.angle_beta   90.00
_cell.angle_gamma   90.00
#
_symmetry.space_group_name_H-M   'P 1'
#
loop_
_entity.id
_entity.type
_entity.pdbx_description
1 polymer ?
#
loop_
_entity_poly.entity_id
_entity_poly.type
_entity_poly.pdbx_seq_one_letter_code
_entity_poly.pdbx_strand_id
1 'polypeptide(L)'
;MEVLIRALGRADAAAVGALYQQSAAHLRSLGDDTDFQFDAHAYLRDGFGPRPAFSGIGAFLDGQLAGYLIYAFGYETDRAIRQLYVLDLIVDERVRRQGIGRRLMHYAATLCRDAGGGELFWGVFERNELAIAFYRRLGATEVGGSRFMHLPV
;
A
#
# COMPACT_ATOMS: atom_id res chain seq x y z
N MET A 1 -18.20 14.91 -1.86
CA MET A 1 -18.20 13.63 -1.13
C MET A 1 -17.05 13.65 -0.11
N GLU A 2 -17.39 13.40 1.13
CA GLU A 2 -16.41 13.47 2.21
C GLU A 2 -15.65 12.15 2.34
N VAL A 3 -14.33 12.24 2.34
CA VAL A 3 -13.44 11.09 2.53
C VAL A 3 -12.83 11.20 3.92
N LEU A 4 -13.05 10.18 4.75
CA LEU A 4 -12.40 10.05 6.04
C LEU A 4 -11.20 9.12 5.90
N ILE A 5 -10.01 9.57 6.32
CA ILE A 5 -8.83 8.69 6.42
C ILE A 5 -8.55 8.43 7.89
N ARG A 6 -8.47 7.15 8.24
CA ARG A 6 -8.14 6.72 9.62
C ARG A 6 -7.29 5.45 9.60
N ALA A 7 -6.69 5.15 10.74
CA ALA A 7 -5.99 3.87 10.92
C ALA A 7 -6.96 2.70 10.72
N LEU A 8 -6.48 1.66 10.05
CA LEU A 8 -7.19 0.39 9.89
C LEU A 8 -7.16 -0.38 11.20
N GLY A 9 -8.26 -1.04 11.52
CA GLY A 9 -8.42 -1.88 12.70
C GLY A 9 -8.81 -3.31 12.35
N ARG A 10 -9.03 -4.12 13.40
CA ARG A 10 -9.44 -5.52 13.25
C ARG A 10 -10.77 -5.65 12.49
N ALA A 11 -11.71 -4.74 12.74
CA ALA A 11 -13.03 -4.76 12.12
C ALA A 11 -13.01 -4.53 10.61
N ASP A 12 -11.90 -4.04 10.07
CA ASP A 12 -11.77 -3.75 8.64
C ASP A 12 -11.28 -4.96 7.82
N ALA A 13 -11.03 -6.10 8.45
CA ALA A 13 -10.40 -7.27 7.81
C ALA A 13 -11.13 -7.75 6.55
N ALA A 14 -12.45 -7.89 6.62
CA ALA A 14 -13.23 -8.39 5.48
C ALA A 14 -13.16 -7.42 4.29
N ALA A 15 -13.27 -6.12 4.55
CA ALA A 15 -13.22 -5.10 3.52
C ALA A 15 -11.83 -5.00 2.88
N VAL A 16 -10.76 -5.09 3.68
CA VAL A 16 -9.38 -5.13 3.19
C VAL A 16 -9.16 -6.35 2.29
N GLY A 17 -9.60 -7.53 2.73
CA GLY A 17 -9.49 -8.77 1.94
C GLY A 17 -10.22 -8.67 0.60
N ALA A 18 -11.41 -8.08 0.58
CA ALA A 18 -12.19 -7.91 -0.64
C ALA A 18 -11.49 -6.98 -1.65
N LEU A 19 -10.96 -5.85 -1.19
CA LEU A 19 -10.20 -4.94 -2.06
C LEU A 19 -8.91 -5.57 -2.57
N TYR A 20 -8.23 -6.35 -1.73
CA TYR A 20 -7.04 -7.06 -2.16
C TYR A 20 -7.35 -8.05 -3.29
N GLN A 21 -8.44 -8.82 -3.18
CA GLN A 21 -8.83 -9.75 -4.25
C GLN A 21 -9.15 -9.04 -5.56
N GLN A 22 -9.76 -7.87 -5.48
CA GLN A 22 -10.01 -7.03 -6.66
C GLN A 22 -8.68 -6.62 -7.33
N SER A 23 -7.70 -6.18 -6.54
CA SER A 23 -6.36 -5.84 -7.03
C SER A 23 -5.63 -7.04 -7.62
N ALA A 24 -5.68 -8.19 -6.96
CA ALA A 24 -5.06 -9.42 -7.46
C ALA A 24 -5.65 -9.85 -8.81
N ALA A 25 -6.97 -9.75 -8.98
CA ALA A 25 -7.63 -10.05 -10.25
C ALA A 25 -7.15 -9.12 -11.36
N HIS A 26 -7.00 -7.82 -11.05
CA HIS A 26 -6.48 -6.84 -12.01
C HIS A 26 -5.03 -7.18 -12.42
N LEU A 27 -4.16 -7.49 -11.47
CA LEU A 27 -2.76 -7.85 -11.75
C LEU A 27 -2.66 -9.13 -12.58
N ARG A 28 -3.49 -10.14 -12.28
CA ARG A 28 -3.56 -11.36 -13.10
C ARG A 28 -3.94 -11.04 -14.56
N SER A 29 -4.85 -10.10 -14.76
CA SER A 29 -5.26 -9.68 -16.10
C SER A 29 -4.11 -9.02 -16.88
N LEU A 30 -3.11 -8.50 -16.17
CA LEU A 30 -1.90 -7.90 -16.75
C LEU A 30 -0.77 -8.94 -16.94
N GLY A 31 -1.01 -10.20 -16.57
CA GLY A 31 -0.04 -11.28 -16.71
C GLY A 31 0.85 -11.49 -15.49
N ASP A 32 0.49 -10.90 -14.34
CA ASP A 32 1.18 -11.19 -13.08
C ASP A 32 0.79 -12.59 -12.61
N ASP A 33 1.77 -13.49 -12.53
CA ASP A 33 1.57 -14.89 -12.16
C ASP A 33 1.85 -15.17 -10.67
N THR A 34 1.94 -14.12 -9.87
CA THR A 34 2.12 -14.24 -8.42
C THR A 34 1.00 -15.09 -7.80
N ASP A 35 1.38 -15.95 -6.87
CA ASP A 35 0.44 -16.68 -6.03
C ASP A 35 -0.06 -15.74 -4.92
N PHE A 36 -1.14 -15.03 -5.21
CA PHE A 36 -1.69 -14.00 -4.33
C PHE A 36 -2.37 -14.65 -3.12
N GLN A 37 -1.78 -14.55 -1.93
CA GLN A 37 -2.23 -15.26 -0.74
C GLN A 37 -2.79 -14.37 0.37
N PHE A 38 -2.68 -13.05 0.24
CA PHE A 38 -3.18 -12.16 1.26
C PHE A 38 -4.70 -12.17 1.31
N ASP A 39 -5.26 -12.23 2.51
CA ASP A 39 -6.69 -12.25 2.76
C ASP A 39 -7.00 -11.65 4.14
N ALA A 40 -8.27 -11.66 4.54
CA ALA A 40 -8.69 -11.16 5.84
C ALA A 40 -8.00 -11.91 7.00
N HIS A 41 -7.77 -13.22 6.85
CA HIS A 41 -7.09 -14.02 7.87
C HIS A 41 -5.62 -13.61 8.04
N ALA A 42 -4.89 -13.49 6.94
CA ALA A 42 -3.49 -13.03 6.95
C ALA A 42 -3.38 -11.59 7.49
N TYR A 43 -4.32 -10.73 7.12
CA TYR A 43 -4.39 -9.37 7.64
C TYR A 43 -4.47 -9.34 9.17
N LEU A 44 -5.35 -10.14 9.74
CA LEU A 44 -5.50 -10.22 11.20
C LEU A 44 -4.30 -10.88 11.88
N ARG A 45 -3.81 -11.98 11.32
CA ARG A 45 -2.67 -12.73 11.87
C ARG A 45 -1.41 -11.88 11.93
N ASP A 46 -1.10 -11.20 10.84
CA ASP A 46 0.20 -10.54 10.66
C ASP A 46 0.16 -9.05 11.01
N GLY A 47 -1.00 -8.42 10.95
CA GLY A 47 -1.15 -7.00 11.26
C GLY A 47 -1.53 -6.71 12.71
N PHE A 48 -2.13 -7.68 13.41
CA PHE A 48 -2.71 -7.46 14.75
C PHE A 48 -2.26 -8.49 15.78
N GLY A 49 -1.28 -9.30 15.47
CA GLY A 49 -0.68 -10.23 16.42
C GLY A 49 0.30 -9.53 17.38
N PRO A 50 1.01 -10.31 18.21
CA PRO A 50 1.96 -9.74 19.17
C PRO A 50 3.17 -9.05 18.55
N ARG A 51 3.48 -9.36 17.29
CA ARG A 51 4.57 -8.73 16.53
C ARG A 51 4.03 -8.32 15.16
N PRO A 52 3.30 -7.18 15.08
CA PRO A 52 2.71 -6.75 13.82
C PRO A 52 3.77 -6.55 12.72
N ALA A 53 3.52 -7.12 11.54
CA ALA A 53 4.40 -6.96 10.39
C ALA A 53 4.15 -5.65 9.64
N PHE A 54 2.97 -5.05 9.83
CA PHE A 54 2.56 -3.83 9.13
C PHE A 54 1.53 -3.06 9.93
N SER A 55 1.33 -1.81 9.53
CA SER A 55 0.22 -0.95 9.93
C SER A 55 -0.54 -0.52 8.68
N GLY A 56 -1.71 0.05 8.83
CA GLY A 56 -2.48 0.49 7.69
C GLY A 56 -3.36 1.69 7.97
N ILE A 57 -3.68 2.39 6.89
CA ILE A 57 -4.68 3.47 6.87
C ILE A 57 -5.70 3.17 5.79
N GLY A 58 -6.94 3.55 6.03
CA GLY A 58 -8.04 3.38 5.09
C GLY A 58 -8.72 4.70 4.79
N ALA A 59 -9.20 4.82 3.55
CA ALA A 59 -10.05 5.90 3.11
C ALA A 59 -11.49 5.40 3.06
N PHE A 60 -12.38 6.09 3.75
CA PHE A 60 -13.78 5.69 3.91
C PHE A 60 -14.70 6.71 3.27
N LEU A 61 -15.63 6.21 2.46
CA LEU A 61 -16.74 6.98 1.87
C LEU A 61 -18.04 6.46 2.47
N ASP A 62 -18.79 7.34 3.14
CA ASP A 62 -20.05 6.95 3.79
C ASP A 62 -19.92 5.70 4.67
N GLY A 63 -18.83 5.61 5.41
CA GLY A 63 -18.55 4.50 6.31
C GLY A 63 -18.02 3.23 5.66
N GLN A 64 -17.88 3.21 4.34
CA GLN A 64 -17.36 2.04 3.61
C GLN A 64 -15.93 2.25 3.14
N LEU A 65 -15.12 1.22 3.26
CA LEU A 65 -13.72 1.27 2.82
C LEU A 65 -13.65 1.40 1.31
N ALA A 66 -13.11 2.52 0.84
CA ALA A 66 -12.95 2.86 -0.58
C ALA A 66 -11.51 2.62 -1.08
N GLY A 67 -10.56 2.55 -0.18
CA GLY A 67 -9.16 2.29 -0.49
C GLY A 67 -8.34 2.16 0.78
N TYR A 68 -7.16 1.57 0.65
CA TYR A 68 -6.26 1.43 1.80
C TYR A 68 -4.80 1.48 1.37
N LEU A 69 -3.97 1.78 2.35
CA LEU A 69 -2.52 1.71 2.22
C LEU A 69 -1.98 0.98 3.44
N ILE A 70 -1.24 -0.10 3.23
CA ILE A 70 -0.53 -0.79 4.30
C ILE A 70 0.98 -0.55 4.15
N TYR A 71 1.65 -0.41 5.28
CA TYR A 71 3.04 0.01 5.31
C TYR A 71 3.81 -0.59 6.49
N ALA A 72 5.12 -0.56 6.36
CA ALA A 72 6.06 -0.85 7.44
C ALA A 72 7.25 0.12 7.33
N PHE A 73 7.92 0.38 8.44
CA PHE A 73 9.11 1.21 8.40
C PHE A 73 10.35 0.38 8.06
N GLY A 74 11.22 0.96 7.27
CA GLY A 74 12.51 0.40 6.91
C GLY A 74 13.61 1.44 7.04
N TYR A 75 14.82 1.09 6.65
CA TYR A 75 15.95 1.98 6.74
C TYR A 75 16.89 1.77 5.55
N GLU A 76 17.35 2.87 4.98
CA GLU A 76 18.35 2.86 3.91
C GLU A 76 19.67 3.37 4.50
N THR A 77 20.64 2.47 4.61
CA THR A 77 21.89 2.74 5.36
C THR A 77 22.83 3.70 4.64
N ASP A 78 22.94 3.59 3.31
CA ASP A 78 23.91 4.40 2.57
C ASP A 78 23.60 5.89 2.63
N ARG A 79 22.31 6.25 2.63
CA ARG A 79 21.87 7.64 2.80
C ARG A 79 21.48 7.96 4.23
N ALA A 80 21.47 6.98 5.12
CA ALA A 80 21.11 7.13 6.53
C ALA A 80 19.72 7.73 6.72
N ILE A 81 18.73 7.20 6.00
CA ILE A 81 17.34 7.65 6.11
C ILE A 81 16.40 6.52 6.50
N ARG A 82 15.43 6.86 7.34
CA ARG A 82 14.27 6.00 7.61
C ARG A 82 13.32 6.10 6.43
N GLN A 83 12.81 4.95 5.99
CA GLN A 83 11.83 4.87 4.92
C GLN A 83 10.49 4.38 5.46
N LEU A 84 9.39 4.90 4.93
CA LEU A 84 8.11 4.24 5.04
C LEU A 84 7.92 3.39 3.79
N TYR A 85 7.93 2.08 3.96
CA TYR A 85 7.73 1.14 2.87
C TYR A 85 6.24 0.94 2.66
N VAL A 86 5.73 1.35 1.51
CA VAL A 86 4.34 1.10 1.13
C VAL A 86 4.26 -0.33 0.60
N LEU A 87 3.60 -1.21 1.36
CA LEU A 87 3.44 -2.60 0.97
C LEU A 87 2.37 -2.77 -0.09
N ASP A 88 1.24 -2.07 0.08
CA ASP A 88 0.16 -2.01 -0.90
C ASP A 88 -0.56 -0.66 -0.84
N LEU A 89 -0.96 -0.17 -1.99
CA LEU A 89 -1.92 0.92 -2.15
C LEU A 89 -3.01 0.44 -3.10
N ILE A 90 -4.21 0.29 -2.59
CA ILE A 90 -5.33 -0.24 -3.36
C ILE A 90 -6.53 0.69 -3.21
N VAL A 91 -7.14 1.05 -4.33
CA VAL A 91 -8.36 1.85 -4.37
C VAL A 91 -9.42 1.06 -5.12
N ASP A 92 -10.63 1.01 -4.56
CA ASP A 92 -11.77 0.35 -5.17
C ASP A 92 -11.98 0.92 -6.60
N GLU A 93 -12.05 0.04 -7.59
CA GLU A 93 -12.19 0.45 -8.99
C GLU A 93 -13.44 1.29 -9.26
N ARG A 94 -14.48 1.11 -8.45
CA ARG A 94 -15.75 1.87 -8.56
C ARG A 94 -15.59 3.34 -8.20
N VAL A 95 -14.54 3.71 -7.47
CA VAL A 95 -14.30 5.07 -6.99
C VAL A 95 -12.94 5.62 -7.38
N ARG A 96 -12.30 5.03 -8.39
CA ARG A 96 -11.02 5.53 -8.93
C ARG A 96 -11.20 6.93 -9.54
N ARG A 97 -10.08 7.66 -9.69
CA ARG A 97 -10.01 9.03 -10.25
C ARG A 97 -10.72 10.09 -9.40
N GLN A 98 -10.97 9.80 -8.12
CA GLN A 98 -11.53 10.77 -7.17
C GLN A 98 -10.48 11.28 -6.17
N GLY A 99 -9.20 11.05 -6.45
CA GLY A 99 -8.10 11.52 -5.61
C GLY A 99 -7.86 10.71 -4.35
N ILE A 100 -8.50 9.55 -4.17
CA ILE A 100 -8.37 8.74 -2.96
C ILE A 100 -6.94 8.23 -2.80
N GLY A 101 -6.35 7.67 -3.83
CA GLY A 101 -4.96 7.18 -3.81
C GLY A 101 -3.97 8.29 -3.46
N ARG A 102 -4.16 9.47 -4.06
CA ARG A 102 -3.33 10.63 -3.75
C ARG A 102 -3.43 11.05 -2.30
N ARG A 103 -4.64 11.07 -1.74
CA ARG A 103 -4.85 11.42 -0.33
C ARG A 103 -4.22 10.41 0.62
N LEU A 104 -4.31 9.11 0.30
CA LEU A 104 -3.66 8.05 1.08
C LEU A 104 -2.13 8.22 1.05
N MET A 105 -1.56 8.49 -0.11
CA MET A 105 -0.11 8.71 -0.23
C MET A 105 0.34 9.96 0.53
N HIS A 106 -0.43 11.05 0.47
CA HIS A 106 -0.13 12.26 1.24
C HIS A 106 -0.20 12.01 2.75
N TYR A 107 -1.19 11.23 3.18
CA TYR A 107 -1.31 10.87 4.60
C TYR A 107 -0.10 10.01 5.04
N ALA A 108 0.29 9.04 4.22
CA ALA A 108 1.48 8.23 4.48
C ALA A 108 2.76 9.09 4.54
N ALA A 109 2.88 10.10 3.68
CA ALA A 109 4.01 11.02 3.72
C ALA A 109 4.05 11.79 5.05
N THR A 110 2.90 12.21 5.58
CA THR A 110 2.82 12.84 6.90
C THR A 110 3.25 11.88 8.01
N LEU A 111 2.76 10.64 8.00
CA LEU A 111 3.19 9.60 8.94
C LEU A 111 4.70 9.37 8.88
N CYS A 112 5.25 9.35 7.68
CA CYS A 112 6.69 9.19 7.46
C CYS A 112 7.49 10.33 8.09
N ARG A 113 7.12 11.56 7.80
CA ARG A 113 7.78 12.76 8.37
C ARG A 113 7.69 12.79 9.89
N ASP A 114 6.52 12.48 10.44
CA ASP A 114 6.30 12.48 11.89
C ASP A 114 7.16 11.43 12.61
N ALA A 115 7.49 10.34 11.91
CA ALA A 115 8.37 9.30 12.44
C ALA A 115 9.86 9.57 12.18
N GLY A 116 10.22 10.71 11.60
CA GLY A 116 11.59 11.04 11.25
C GLY A 116 12.07 10.40 9.96
N GLY A 117 11.15 9.97 9.09
CA GLY A 117 11.49 9.36 7.82
C GLY A 117 11.79 10.36 6.71
N GLY A 118 12.51 9.93 5.70
CA GLY A 118 12.97 10.76 4.60
C GLY A 118 12.33 10.45 3.25
N GLU A 119 11.69 9.30 3.10
CA GLU A 119 11.03 8.95 1.84
C GLU A 119 10.00 7.85 2.02
N LEU A 120 9.04 7.83 1.10
CA LEU A 120 8.20 6.66 0.84
C LEU A 120 8.91 5.80 -0.21
N PHE A 121 8.90 4.50 -0.04
CA PHE A 121 9.55 3.55 -0.93
C PHE A 121 8.60 2.39 -1.23
N TRP A 122 8.51 1.95 -2.49
CA TRP A 122 7.63 0.83 -2.86
C TRP A 122 8.06 0.22 -4.18
N GLY A 123 7.54 -0.99 -4.44
CA GLY A 123 7.62 -1.63 -5.74
C GLY A 123 6.29 -1.56 -6.49
N VAL A 124 6.34 -1.62 -7.79
CA VAL A 124 5.17 -1.69 -8.66
C VAL A 124 5.42 -2.72 -9.74
N PHE A 125 4.40 -3.52 -10.07
CA PHE A 125 4.49 -4.49 -11.14
C PHE A 125 4.81 -3.77 -12.45
N GLU A 126 5.84 -4.24 -13.18
CA GLU A 126 6.39 -3.50 -14.33
C GLU A 126 5.39 -3.24 -15.46
N ARG A 127 4.37 -4.09 -15.60
CA ARG A 127 3.30 -3.93 -16.60
C ARG A 127 2.06 -3.22 -16.08
N ASN A 128 2.08 -2.74 -14.84
CA ASN A 128 0.98 -1.96 -14.28
C ASN A 128 1.16 -0.48 -14.65
N GLU A 129 0.93 -0.18 -15.93
CA GLU A 129 1.19 1.15 -16.49
C GLU A 129 0.31 2.24 -15.87
N LEU A 130 -0.94 1.92 -15.51
CA LEU A 130 -1.84 2.87 -14.85
C LEU A 130 -1.29 3.29 -13.49
N ALA A 131 -0.80 2.34 -12.69
CA ALA A 131 -0.20 2.64 -11.40
C ALA A 131 1.09 3.42 -11.56
N ILE A 132 1.96 3.03 -12.50
CA ILE A 132 3.23 3.74 -12.77
C ILE A 132 2.95 5.19 -13.15
N ALA A 133 1.98 5.44 -14.04
CA ALA A 133 1.59 6.79 -14.44
C ALA A 133 1.06 7.60 -13.25
N PHE A 134 0.26 6.98 -12.38
CA PHE A 134 -0.24 7.61 -11.16
C PHE A 134 0.91 8.04 -10.25
N TYR A 135 1.87 7.16 -10.00
CA TYR A 135 3.01 7.47 -9.14
C TYR A 135 3.89 8.58 -9.74
N ARG A 136 4.11 8.57 -11.04
CA ARG A 136 4.86 9.65 -11.70
C ARG A 136 4.17 11.01 -11.55
N ARG A 137 2.85 11.05 -11.63
CA ARG A 137 2.08 12.29 -11.38
C ARG A 137 2.22 12.80 -9.94
N LEU A 138 2.51 11.92 -8.99
CA LEU A 138 2.82 12.33 -7.61
C LEU A 138 4.23 12.90 -7.46
N GLY A 139 5.07 12.75 -8.48
CA GLY A 139 6.47 13.16 -8.43
C GLY A 139 7.44 12.02 -8.10
N ALA A 140 6.96 10.78 -8.07
CA ALA A 140 7.82 9.63 -7.81
C ALA A 140 8.72 9.34 -9.02
N THR A 141 9.91 8.83 -8.74
CA THR A 141 10.87 8.39 -9.76
C THR A 141 11.31 6.95 -9.49
N GLU A 142 11.73 6.26 -10.53
CA GLU A 142 12.25 4.91 -10.38
C GLU A 142 13.63 4.93 -9.74
N VAL A 143 13.90 3.93 -8.90
CA VAL A 143 15.22 3.70 -8.30
C VAL A 143 15.91 2.60 -9.09
N GLY A 144 17.07 2.93 -9.68
CA GLY A 144 17.85 2.00 -10.47
C GLY A 144 19.09 1.50 -9.75
N GLY A 145 19.82 0.59 -10.38
CA GLY A 145 21.12 0.12 -9.94
C GLY A 145 21.13 -1.05 -8.96
N SER A 146 19.95 -1.45 -8.48
CA SER A 146 19.81 -2.60 -7.55
C SER A 146 18.87 -3.64 -8.12
N ARG A 147 19.06 -4.89 -7.69
CA ARG A 147 18.16 -6.00 -8.00
C ARG A 147 17.56 -6.52 -6.70
N PHE A 148 16.31 -6.91 -6.74
CA PHE A 148 15.67 -7.59 -5.63
C PHE A 148 16.03 -9.08 -5.67
N MET A 149 16.37 -9.61 -4.50
CA MET A 149 16.68 -11.04 -4.34
C MET A 149 15.93 -11.56 -3.13
N HIS A 150 15.55 -12.85 -3.13
CA HIS A 150 14.92 -13.47 -1.98
C HIS A 150 15.56 -14.84 -1.72
N LEU A 151 15.57 -15.24 -0.46
CA LEU A 151 16.04 -16.55 -0.02
C LEU A 151 14.96 -17.12 0.93
N PRO A 152 14.16 -18.08 0.48
CA PRO A 152 13.18 -18.73 1.37
C PRO A 152 13.87 -19.44 2.55
N VAL A 153 13.23 -19.38 3.70
CA VAL A 153 13.74 -19.98 4.93
C VAL A 153 12.71 -20.88 5.58
#